data_25e27cd1b311ca32f93b3f1da5afb576
#
_entry.id   25e27cd1b311ca32f93b3f1da5afb576
#
_cell.length_a   1.000
_cell.length_b   1.000
_cell.length_c   1.000
_cell.angle_alpha   90.00
_cell.angle_beta   90.00
_cell.angle_gamma   90.00
#
_symmetry.space_group_name_H-M   'P 1'
#
loop_
_entity.id
_entity.type
_entity.pdbx_description
1 polymer ?
#
loop_
_entity_poly.entity_id
_entity_poly.type
_entity_poly.pdbx_seq_one_letter_code
_entity_poly.pdbx_strand_id
1 'polypeptide(L)'
;CGIRNIDYAFVSHGDEDHISGIRELLEDQRLGIGIRTLVLPAEEYWDEKLKELAVLAAENGTRIAEIHAGEQVVDGTGEQKMSLRCIGPEMGLSESGNAASMVLQAEYGNFSMLLTGDVEGAGEKQLVKSGRLGKCRILKAAHHGSKNSGTEEFLDAVEPQIVLISAGRGNRYGHPHEETLERLKSRNCQVYSTQQCGAVTIQSDGKKLFFSRKCGGGGSD
;
A
#
# COMPACT_ATOMS: atom_id res chain seq x y z
N CYS A 1 -14.81 0.84 -16.23
CA CYS A 1 -14.03 -0.41 -16.28
C CYS A 1 -14.89 -1.67 -16.23
N GLY A 2 -16.17 -1.61 -15.79
CA GLY A 2 -17.09 -2.76 -15.79
C GLY A 2 -16.78 -3.87 -14.76
N ILE A 3 -15.87 -3.62 -13.80
CA ILE A 3 -15.56 -4.55 -12.72
C ILE A 3 -16.73 -4.56 -11.75
N ARG A 4 -17.27 -5.74 -11.45
CA ARG A 4 -18.37 -5.95 -10.49
C ARG A 4 -17.92 -6.71 -9.23
N ASN A 5 -16.77 -7.37 -9.29
CA ASN A 5 -16.25 -8.14 -8.17
C ASN A 5 -14.75 -7.85 -8.02
N ILE A 6 -14.36 -7.65 -6.78
CA ILE A 6 -12.97 -7.57 -6.33
C ILE A 6 -12.65 -8.93 -5.70
N ASP A 7 -11.69 -9.65 -6.24
CA ASP A 7 -11.35 -10.98 -5.73
C ASP A 7 -10.68 -10.88 -4.36
N TYR A 8 -9.75 -9.93 -4.21
CA TYR A 8 -9.05 -9.66 -2.96
C TYR A 8 -8.94 -8.16 -2.72
N ALA A 9 -9.43 -7.70 -1.58
CA ALA A 9 -9.19 -6.35 -1.06
C ALA A 9 -8.26 -6.47 0.15
N PHE A 10 -7.14 -5.73 0.14
CA PHE A 10 -6.16 -5.73 1.22
C PHE A 10 -6.26 -4.42 2.00
N VAL A 11 -6.28 -4.51 3.33
CA VAL A 11 -6.27 -3.35 4.23
C VAL A 11 -5.02 -3.40 5.08
N SER A 12 -4.24 -2.34 5.06
CA SER A 12 -2.95 -2.29 5.77
C SER A 12 -3.10 -2.13 7.28
N HIS A 13 -4.02 -1.28 7.73
CA HIS A 13 -4.31 -0.96 9.14
C HIS A 13 -5.65 -0.22 9.25
N GLY A 14 -6.10 0.10 10.48
CA GLY A 14 -7.44 0.59 10.78
C GLY A 14 -7.68 2.09 10.63
N ASP A 15 -6.76 2.90 10.10
CA ASP A 15 -6.99 4.32 9.94
C ASP A 15 -8.02 4.64 8.85
N GLU A 16 -8.82 5.70 9.08
CA GLU A 16 -9.99 6.01 8.25
C GLU A 16 -9.68 6.18 6.77
N ASP A 17 -8.58 6.80 6.44
CA ASP A 17 -8.16 7.00 5.04
C ASP A 17 -7.68 5.73 4.35
N HIS A 18 -7.54 4.62 5.11
CA HIS A 18 -7.21 3.29 4.59
C HIS A 18 -8.42 2.34 4.54
N ILE A 19 -9.45 2.56 5.37
CA ILE A 19 -10.62 1.68 5.45
C ILE A 19 -11.91 2.28 4.90
N SER A 20 -12.06 3.61 4.85
CA SER A 20 -13.33 4.27 4.48
C SER A 20 -13.84 3.86 3.10
N GLY A 21 -12.97 3.73 2.10
CA GLY A 21 -13.37 3.30 0.76
C GLY A 21 -13.84 1.85 0.71
N ILE A 22 -13.26 0.96 1.50
CA ILE A 22 -13.71 -0.43 1.62
C ILE A 22 -15.05 -0.49 2.35
N ARG A 23 -15.21 0.28 3.43
CA ARG A 23 -16.47 0.40 4.17
C ARG A 23 -17.59 0.87 3.24
N GLU A 24 -17.37 1.94 2.45
CA GLU A 24 -18.33 2.44 1.49
C GLU A 24 -18.75 1.38 0.46
N LEU A 25 -17.79 0.60 -0.07
CA LEU A 25 -18.08 -0.49 -1.01
C LEU A 25 -18.95 -1.59 -0.37
N LEU A 26 -18.76 -1.87 0.92
CA LEU A 26 -19.54 -2.87 1.65
C LEU A 26 -20.94 -2.36 2.01
N GLU A 27 -21.08 -1.09 2.39
CA GLU A 27 -22.35 -0.49 2.81
C GLU A 27 -23.25 -0.09 1.64
N ASP A 28 -22.70 0.45 0.55
CA ASP A 28 -23.49 0.94 -0.58
C ASP A 28 -23.62 -0.08 -1.71
N GLN A 29 -24.59 -0.98 -1.56
CA GLN A 29 -24.93 -1.99 -2.57
C GLN A 29 -25.31 -1.40 -3.94
N ARG A 30 -25.68 -0.11 -4.02
CA ARG A 30 -26.01 0.56 -5.30
C ARG A 30 -24.79 0.70 -6.21
N LEU A 31 -23.59 0.65 -5.67
CA LEU A 31 -22.35 0.63 -6.44
C LEU A 31 -22.20 -0.65 -7.28
N GLY A 32 -22.89 -1.73 -6.90
CA GLY A 32 -22.88 -3.00 -7.62
C GLY A 32 -21.49 -3.64 -7.69
N ILE A 33 -20.62 -3.33 -6.73
CA ILE A 33 -19.27 -3.89 -6.61
C ILE A 33 -19.23 -4.75 -5.34
N GLY A 34 -18.99 -6.04 -5.51
CA GLY A 34 -18.78 -6.98 -4.39
C GLY A 34 -17.31 -7.23 -4.10
N ILE A 35 -16.99 -7.53 -2.86
CA ILE A 35 -15.65 -7.98 -2.42
C ILE A 35 -15.77 -9.45 -2.04
N ARG A 36 -14.99 -10.33 -2.68
CA ARG A 36 -15.00 -11.77 -2.38
C ARG A 36 -14.23 -12.10 -1.10
N THR A 37 -13.05 -11.50 -0.96
CA THR A 37 -12.18 -11.72 0.20
C THR A 37 -11.58 -10.40 0.65
N LEU A 38 -11.80 -10.06 1.90
CA LEU A 38 -11.11 -9.00 2.61
C LEU A 38 -9.90 -9.62 3.32
N VAL A 39 -8.70 -9.15 3.00
CA VAL A 39 -7.46 -9.64 3.59
C VAL A 39 -6.93 -8.58 4.56
N LEU A 40 -6.76 -8.98 5.81
CA LEU A 40 -6.31 -8.15 6.92
C LEU A 40 -4.94 -8.62 7.42
N PRO A 41 -4.19 -7.79 8.16
CA PRO A 41 -2.99 -8.25 8.87
C PRO A 41 -3.37 -9.30 9.93
N ALA A 42 -2.37 -9.92 10.58
CA ALA A 42 -2.60 -10.84 11.67
C ALA A 42 -3.51 -10.23 12.76
N GLU A 43 -4.43 -11.03 13.33
CA GLU A 43 -5.46 -10.56 14.27
C GLU A 43 -4.88 -9.83 15.50
N GLU A 44 -3.66 -10.18 15.93
CA GLU A 44 -2.99 -9.49 17.05
C GLU A 44 -2.79 -7.97 16.79
N TYR A 45 -2.87 -7.51 15.53
CA TYR A 45 -2.74 -6.09 15.13
C TYR A 45 -4.07 -5.41 14.84
N TRP A 46 -5.20 -6.11 15.06
CA TRP A 46 -6.50 -5.52 14.82
C TRP A 46 -6.89 -4.57 15.94
N ASP A 47 -7.13 -3.33 15.58
CA ASP A 47 -7.83 -2.36 16.42
C ASP A 47 -9.36 -2.54 16.30
N GLU A 48 -10.12 -1.75 17.04
CA GLU A 48 -11.58 -1.84 17.02
C GLU A 48 -12.16 -1.56 15.62
N LYS A 49 -11.53 -0.67 14.85
CA LYS A 49 -12.01 -0.33 13.50
C LYS A 49 -11.83 -1.47 12.50
N LEU A 50 -10.71 -2.20 12.58
CA LEU A 50 -10.50 -3.39 11.76
C LEU A 50 -11.46 -4.51 12.16
N LYS A 51 -11.77 -4.68 13.45
CA LYS A 51 -12.77 -5.64 13.92
C LYS A 51 -14.17 -5.30 13.41
N GLU A 52 -14.56 -4.03 13.52
CA GLU A 52 -15.84 -3.54 12.97
C GLU A 52 -15.92 -3.76 11.46
N LEU A 53 -14.85 -3.47 10.73
CA LEU A 53 -14.79 -3.69 9.28
C LEU A 53 -14.91 -5.18 8.93
N ALA A 54 -14.26 -6.06 9.69
CA ALA A 54 -14.34 -7.50 9.49
C ALA A 54 -15.76 -8.02 9.72
N VAL A 55 -16.46 -7.54 10.76
CA VAL A 55 -17.86 -7.88 11.02
C VAL A 55 -18.74 -7.42 9.87
N LEU A 56 -18.64 -6.15 9.47
CA LEU A 56 -19.40 -5.58 8.35
C LEU A 56 -19.19 -6.37 7.06
N ALA A 57 -17.94 -6.74 6.77
CA ALA A 57 -17.60 -7.52 5.58
C ALA A 57 -18.24 -8.92 5.63
N ALA A 58 -18.19 -9.60 6.77
CA ALA A 58 -18.80 -10.91 6.96
C ALA A 58 -20.34 -10.86 6.79
N GLU A 59 -20.99 -9.83 7.36
CA GLU A 59 -22.45 -9.61 7.22
C GLU A 59 -22.86 -9.39 5.75
N ASN A 60 -21.96 -8.85 4.92
CA ASN A 60 -22.17 -8.66 3.48
C ASN A 60 -21.67 -9.86 2.62
N GLY A 61 -21.38 -11.01 3.25
CA GLY A 61 -20.99 -12.23 2.55
C GLY A 61 -19.54 -12.22 2.02
N THR A 62 -18.72 -11.28 2.45
CA THR A 62 -17.29 -11.22 2.14
C THR A 62 -16.51 -12.16 3.06
N ARG A 63 -15.66 -13.01 2.49
CA ARG A 63 -14.76 -13.86 3.28
C ARG A 63 -13.67 -13.00 3.93
N ILE A 64 -13.43 -13.24 5.21
CA ILE A 64 -12.28 -12.64 5.92
C ILE A 64 -11.11 -13.62 5.85
N ALA A 65 -9.93 -13.10 5.54
CA ALA A 65 -8.67 -13.84 5.58
C ALA A 65 -7.59 -12.97 6.23
N GLU A 66 -6.67 -13.62 6.90
CA GLU A 66 -5.45 -12.99 7.40
C GLU A 66 -4.29 -13.33 6.49
N ILE A 67 -3.27 -12.48 6.47
CA ILE A 67 -1.99 -12.74 5.83
C ILE A 67 -0.86 -12.38 6.78
N HIS A 68 0.08 -13.33 6.95
CA HIS A 68 1.23 -13.19 7.84
C HIS A 68 2.51 -12.93 7.07
N ALA A 69 3.50 -12.36 7.74
CA ALA A 69 4.82 -12.14 7.14
C ALA A 69 5.41 -13.44 6.55
N GLY A 70 5.81 -13.38 5.30
CA GLY A 70 6.32 -14.54 4.54
C GLY A 70 5.27 -15.25 3.68
N GLU A 71 3.98 -15.09 3.95
CA GLU A 71 2.90 -15.64 3.13
C GLU A 71 2.68 -14.85 1.83
N GLN A 72 2.04 -15.47 0.86
CA GLN A 72 1.77 -14.85 -0.43
C GLN A 72 0.46 -15.32 -1.07
N VAL A 73 -0.16 -14.41 -1.80
CA VAL A 73 -1.22 -14.72 -2.77
C VAL A 73 -0.60 -14.78 -4.16
N VAL A 74 -0.95 -15.80 -4.91
CA VAL A 74 -0.42 -16.03 -6.26
C VAL A 74 -1.58 -16.19 -7.22
N ASP A 75 -1.52 -15.47 -8.34
CA ASP A 75 -2.45 -15.61 -9.46
C ASP A 75 -1.69 -15.85 -10.77
N GLY A 76 -2.27 -16.67 -11.64
CA GLY A 76 -1.64 -17.06 -12.90
C GLY A 76 -0.57 -18.15 -12.77
N THR A 77 0.02 -18.51 -13.90
CA THR A 77 1.04 -19.57 -14.03
C THR A 77 2.16 -19.14 -14.96
N GLY A 78 3.34 -19.75 -14.80
CA GLY A 78 4.50 -19.52 -15.66
C GLY A 78 4.96 -18.05 -15.64
N GLU A 79 5.24 -17.49 -16.81
CA GLU A 79 5.72 -16.10 -16.95
C GLU A 79 4.63 -15.05 -16.66
N GLN A 80 3.36 -15.44 -16.65
CA GLN A 80 2.22 -14.56 -16.32
C GLN A 80 1.82 -14.64 -14.84
N LYS A 81 2.65 -15.25 -14.02
CA LYS A 81 2.43 -15.35 -12.58
C LYS A 81 2.60 -13.98 -11.93
N MET A 82 1.54 -13.53 -11.26
CA MET A 82 1.58 -12.41 -10.33
C MET A 82 1.69 -12.95 -8.90
N SER A 83 2.53 -12.37 -8.09
CA SER A 83 2.57 -12.66 -6.66
C SER A 83 2.43 -11.38 -5.84
N LEU A 84 1.73 -11.52 -4.71
CA LEU A 84 1.60 -10.49 -3.69
C LEU A 84 2.02 -11.12 -2.37
N ARG A 85 3.22 -10.79 -1.90
CA ARG A 85 3.82 -11.36 -0.68
C ARG A 85 3.73 -10.38 0.47
N CYS A 86 3.32 -10.86 1.63
CA CYS A 86 3.37 -10.10 2.88
C CYS A 86 4.82 -10.07 3.40
N ILE A 87 5.36 -8.86 3.55
CA ILE A 87 6.71 -8.63 4.07
C ILE A 87 6.69 -8.39 5.57
N GLY A 88 5.61 -7.84 6.10
CA GLY A 88 5.39 -7.56 7.51
C GLY A 88 3.96 -7.07 7.78
N PRO A 89 3.61 -6.87 9.07
CA PRO A 89 4.48 -6.95 10.25
C PRO A 89 4.84 -8.39 10.62
N GLU A 90 6.02 -8.56 11.26
CA GLU A 90 6.38 -9.82 11.92
C GLU A 90 5.60 -9.98 13.21
N MET A 91 5.28 -11.21 13.58
CA MET A 91 4.64 -11.52 14.85
C MET A 91 5.41 -10.95 16.06
N GLY A 92 4.67 -10.46 17.06
CA GLY A 92 5.25 -9.95 18.29
C GLY A 92 5.81 -8.52 18.21
N LEU A 93 5.44 -7.72 17.20
CA LEU A 93 5.70 -6.29 17.22
C LEU A 93 4.90 -5.67 18.38
N SER A 94 5.58 -4.96 19.27
CA SER A 94 4.95 -4.38 20.46
C SER A 94 4.10 -3.14 20.20
N GLU A 95 4.26 -2.52 19.02
CA GLU A 95 3.51 -1.34 18.60
C GLU A 95 2.37 -1.76 17.64
N SER A 96 1.26 -1.02 17.70
CA SER A 96 0.09 -1.19 16.83
C SER A 96 -0.11 0.02 15.91
N GLY A 97 -1.22 0.08 15.18
CA GLY A 97 -1.54 1.18 14.26
C GLY A 97 -0.55 1.24 13.10
N ASN A 98 -0.03 2.43 12.82
CA ASN A 98 0.88 2.67 11.70
C ASN A 98 2.10 1.74 11.69
N ALA A 99 2.74 1.54 12.86
CA ALA A 99 3.90 0.66 12.97
C ALA A 99 3.60 -0.78 12.53
N ALA A 100 2.37 -1.25 12.77
CA ALA A 100 1.91 -2.59 12.41
C ALA A 100 1.18 -2.65 11.05
N SER A 101 1.36 -1.65 10.19
CA SER A 101 0.81 -1.68 8.83
C SER A 101 1.26 -2.91 8.06
N MET A 102 0.31 -3.58 7.39
CA MET A 102 0.64 -4.63 6.42
C MET A 102 1.49 -4.05 5.29
N VAL A 103 2.62 -4.67 5.04
CA VAL A 103 3.53 -4.32 3.94
C VAL A 103 3.52 -5.45 2.91
N LEU A 104 3.19 -5.12 1.66
CA LEU A 104 3.05 -6.08 0.58
C LEU A 104 4.03 -5.80 -0.54
N GLN A 105 4.69 -6.83 -1.03
CA GLN A 105 5.50 -6.79 -2.25
C GLN A 105 4.75 -7.45 -3.40
N ALA A 106 4.44 -6.67 -4.43
CA ALA A 106 3.82 -7.14 -5.66
C ALA A 106 4.88 -7.38 -6.72
N GLU A 107 4.83 -8.54 -7.39
CA GLU A 107 5.74 -8.91 -8.46
C GLU A 107 4.97 -9.48 -9.66
N TYR A 108 5.35 -9.06 -10.87
CA TYR A 108 4.84 -9.59 -12.13
C TYR A 108 5.89 -9.44 -13.24
N GLY A 109 6.56 -10.53 -13.58
CA GLY A 109 7.72 -10.48 -14.49
C GLY A 109 8.78 -9.48 -14.00
N ASN A 110 9.07 -8.44 -14.80
CA ASN A 110 10.01 -7.37 -14.44
C ASN A 110 9.40 -6.24 -13.59
N PHE A 111 8.11 -6.33 -13.28
CA PHE A 111 7.45 -5.39 -12.37
C PHE A 111 7.69 -5.81 -10.93
N SER A 112 8.10 -4.86 -10.10
CA SER A 112 8.12 -5.03 -8.65
C SER A 112 7.71 -3.72 -7.96
N MET A 113 6.81 -3.84 -6.97
CA MET A 113 6.30 -2.71 -6.20
C MET A 113 6.17 -3.09 -4.73
N LEU A 114 6.64 -2.21 -3.85
CA LEU A 114 6.42 -2.32 -2.41
C LEU A 114 5.31 -1.36 -1.98
N LEU A 115 4.26 -1.91 -1.39
CA LEU A 115 3.11 -1.23 -0.81
C LEU A 115 3.29 -1.24 0.71
N THR A 116 3.50 -0.11 1.33
CA THR A 116 4.01 0.00 2.70
C THR A 116 2.95 0.37 3.74
N GLY A 117 1.69 0.62 3.32
CA GLY A 117 0.74 1.24 4.20
C GLY A 117 1.32 2.51 4.81
N ASP A 118 1.20 2.66 6.10
CA ASP A 118 1.73 3.78 6.87
C ASP A 118 2.82 3.36 7.86
N VAL A 119 3.54 2.26 7.53
CA VAL A 119 4.59 1.73 8.40
C VAL A 119 5.62 2.80 8.76
N GLU A 120 5.92 2.91 10.04
CA GLU A 120 6.90 3.83 10.60
C GLU A 120 7.53 3.27 11.89
N GLY A 121 8.51 3.95 12.44
CA GLY A 121 9.06 3.68 13.77
C GLY A 121 9.60 2.26 13.95
N ALA A 122 9.04 1.51 14.91
CA ALA A 122 9.46 0.15 15.21
C ALA A 122 9.11 -0.83 14.10
N GLY A 123 7.99 -0.63 13.40
CA GLY A 123 7.60 -1.47 12.27
C GLY A 123 8.60 -1.42 11.13
N GLU A 124 9.02 -0.22 10.73
CA GLU A 124 10.03 -0.06 9.67
C GLU A 124 11.38 -0.67 10.09
N LYS A 125 11.80 -0.46 11.33
CA LYS A 125 13.01 -1.09 11.88
C LYS A 125 12.94 -2.62 11.88
N GLN A 126 11.76 -3.16 12.19
CA GLN A 126 11.52 -4.60 12.18
C GLN A 126 11.63 -5.15 10.74
N LEU A 127 11.03 -4.45 9.75
CA LEU A 127 11.14 -4.83 8.34
C LEU A 127 12.60 -4.88 7.87
N VAL A 128 13.40 -3.87 8.18
CA VAL A 128 14.84 -3.84 7.84
C VAL A 128 15.58 -5.02 8.46
N LYS A 129 15.31 -5.33 9.73
CA LYS A 129 15.96 -6.42 10.46
C LYS A 129 15.51 -7.81 10.02
N SER A 130 14.29 -7.95 9.48
CA SER A 130 13.70 -9.24 9.12
C SER A 130 14.45 -9.96 7.98
N GLY A 131 15.19 -9.21 7.16
CA GLY A 131 15.83 -9.72 5.95
C GLY A 131 14.83 -10.08 4.82
N ARG A 132 13.53 -9.73 4.98
CA ARG A 132 12.50 -9.98 3.95
C ARG A 132 12.39 -8.87 2.91
N LEU A 133 12.87 -7.65 3.24
CA LEU A 133 12.92 -6.58 2.28
C LEU A 133 13.84 -6.96 1.12
N GLY A 134 13.34 -6.76 -0.10
CA GLY A 134 14.12 -6.89 -1.32
C GLY A 134 14.08 -5.62 -2.14
N LYS A 135 15.00 -5.50 -3.07
CA LYS A 135 14.99 -4.40 -4.02
C LYS A 135 13.68 -4.37 -4.79
N CYS A 136 13.07 -3.21 -4.89
CA CYS A 136 11.88 -3.03 -5.69
C CYS A 136 11.98 -1.80 -6.58
N ARG A 137 11.41 -1.89 -7.77
CA ARG A 137 11.45 -0.81 -8.74
C ARG A 137 10.58 0.37 -8.33
N ILE A 138 9.44 0.09 -7.72
CA ILE A 138 8.43 1.08 -7.35
C ILE A 138 8.15 0.96 -5.86
N LEU A 139 8.20 2.08 -5.16
CA LEU A 139 7.83 2.20 -3.76
C LEU A 139 6.60 3.11 -3.62
N LYS A 140 5.53 2.63 -2.99
CA LYS A 140 4.54 3.52 -2.39
C LYS A 140 5.14 4.05 -1.08
N ALA A 141 5.42 5.34 -1.01
CA ALA A 141 5.97 5.94 0.21
C ALA A 141 5.03 5.70 1.40
N ALA A 142 5.59 5.24 2.51
CA ALA A 142 4.84 5.00 3.72
C ALA A 142 4.31 6.32 4.31
N HIS A 143 3.17 6.23 4.97
CA HIS A 143 2.52 7.31 5.71
C HIS A 143 2.51 8.64 4.92
N HIS A 144 2.09 8.54 3.65
CA HIS A 144 1.93 9.67 2.72
C HIS A 144 3.20 10.53 2.55
N GLY A 145 4.37 9.99 2.85
CA GLY A 145 5.64 10.71 2.85
C GLY A 145 5.92 11.44 4.16
N SER A 146 5.49 10.87 5.30
CA SER A 146 5.86 11.34 6.65
C SER A 146 7.38 11.33 6.83
N LYS A 147 7.90 12.30 7.57
CA LYS A 147 9.32 12.33 7.96
C LYS A 147 9.74 11.18 8.87
N ASN A 148 8.78 10.56 9.56
CA ASN A 148 8.99 9.44 10.48
C ASN A 148 9.11 8.08 9.77
N SER A 149 8.91 8.05 8.44
CA SER A 149 8.98 6.85 7.61
C SER A 149 10.00 7.01 6.48
N GLY A 150 10.33 5.91 5.80
CA GLY A 150 11.32 5.93 4.73
C GLY A 150 12.71 6.35 5.23
N THR A 151 13.20 5.68 6.29
CA THR A 151 14.54 5.91 6.84
C THR A 151 15.63 5.59 5.81
N GLU A 152 16.85 6.08 6.05
CA GLU A 152 18.00 5.79 5.20
C GLU A 152 18.18 4.28 5.03
N GLU A 153 18.16 3.54 6.14
CA GLU A 153 18.35 2.08 6.17
C GLU A 153 17.26 1.34 5.38
N PHE A 154 16.01 1.81 5.48
CA PHE A 154 14.90 1.25 4.73
C PHE A 154 15.07 1.50 3.23
N LEU A 155 15.36 2.73 2.84
CA LEU A 155 15.56 3.09 1.44
C LEU A 155 16.78 2.40 0.82
N ASP A 156 17.85 2.18 1.61
CA ASP A 156 19.03 1.43 1.17
C ASP A 156 18.73 -0.06 0.97
N ALA A 157 17.82 -0.64 1.76
CA ALA A 157 17.39 -2.03 1.58
C ALA A 157 16.49 -2.22 0.36
N VAL A 158 15.64 -1.22 0.06
CA VAL A 158 14.63 -1.29 -1.01
C VAL A 158 15.17 -0.80 -2.36
N GLU A 159 16.07 0.17 -2.38
CA GLU A 159 16.67 0.81 -3.58
C GLU A 159 15.63 1.19 -4.66
N PRO A 160 14.59 1.97 -4.33
CA PRO A 160 13.54 2.26 -5.29
C PRO A 160 14.00 3.21 -6.39
N GLN A 161 13.59 2.96 -7.63
CA GLN A 161 13.80 3.89 -8.76
C GLN A 161 12.68 4.93 -8.84
N ILE A 162 11.46 4.52 -8.51
CA ILE A 162 10.24 5.32 -8.61
C ILE A 162 9.55 5.29 -7.26
N VAL A 163 9.14 6.46 -6.78
CA VAL A 163 8.40 6.58 -5.53
C VAL A 163 7.06 7.27 -5.78
N LEU A 164 6.00 6.62 -5.35
CA LEU A 164 4.64 7.15 -5.41
C LEU A 164 4.25 7.68 -4.04
N ILE A 165 3.80 8.93 -3.99
CA ILE A 165 3.30 9.57 -2.78
C ILE A 165 1.82 9.89 -2.98
N SER A 166 0.96 9.26 -2.17
CA SER A 166 -0.47 9.58 -2.12
C SER A 166 -0.69 10.59 -1.01
N ALA A 167 -0.94 11.84 -1.36
CA ALA A 167 -1.19 12.91 -0.39
C ALA A 167 -2.18 13.91 -0.99
N GLY A 168 -3.09 14.43 -0.16
CA GLY A 168 -4.08 15.43 -0.56
C GLY A 168 -3.46 16.83 -0.71
N ARG A 169 -3.96 17.63 -1.64
CA ARG A 169 -3.59 19.05 -1.74
C ARG A 169 -3.99 19.77 -0.47
N GLY A 170 -3.06 20.53 0.14
CA GLY A 170 -3.34 21.31 1.34
C GLY A 170 -3.71 20.44 2.56
N ASN A 171 -3.24 19.19 2.62
CA ASN A 171 -3.50 18.34 3.78
C ASN A 171 -2.93 18.96 5.06
N ARG A 172 -3.65 18.78 6.16
CA ARG A 172 -3.31 19.38 7.47
C ARG A 172 -2.01 18.84 8.09
N TYR A 173 -1.52 17.72 7.62
CA TYR A 173 -0.32 17.07 8.16
C TYR A 173 0.96 17.57 7.50
N GLY A 174 0.86 18.34 6.41
CA GLY A 174 2.01 18.82 5.66
C GLY A 174 2.73 17.74 4.85
N HIS A 175 2.08 16.58 4.64
CA HIS A 175 2.66 15.50 3.83
C HIS A 175 2.64 15.83 2.33
N PRO A 176 3.68 15.40 1.57
CA PRO A 176 4.93 14.83 2.05
C PRO A 176 5.82 15.86 2.73
N HIS A 177 6.53 15.46 3.79
CA HIS A 177 7.49 16.31 4.48
C HIS A 177 8.76 16.54 3.63
N GLU A 178 9.39 17.68 3.80
CA GLU A 178 10.59 18.06 3.06
C GLU A 178 11.75 17.10 3.31
N GLU A 179 11.92 16.66 4.55
CA GLU A 179 12.96 15.69 4.93
C GLU A 179 12.84 14.36 4.17
N THR A 180 11.60 13.92 3.90
CA THR A 180 11.35 12.72 3.09
C THR A 180 11.71 12.96 1.62
N LEU A 181 11.31 14.11 1.07
CA LEU A 181 11.63 14.47 -0.30
C LEU A 181 13.16 14.61 -0.52
N GLU A 182 13.88 15.16 0.45
CA GLU A 182 15.35 15.28 0.41
C GLU A 182 16.03 13.90 0.43
N ARG A 183 15.59 12.96 1.31
CA ARG A 183 16.08 11.58 1.32
C ARG A 183 15.88 10.86 0.00
N LEU A 184 14.71 11.05 -0.63
CA LEU A 184 14.42 10.46 -1.94
C LEU A 184 15.24 11.10 -3.07
N LYS A 185 15.40 12.41 -3.04
CA LYS A 185 16.20 13.17 -4.01
C LYS A 185 17.67 12.78 -3.96
N SER A 186 18.26 12.62 -2.77
CA SER A 186 19.66 12.20 -2.60
C SER A 186 19.95 10.82 -3.22
N ARG A 187 18.92 9.97 -3.37
CA ARG A 187 18.99 8.66 -4.02
C ARG A 187 18.60 8.67 -5.50
N ASN A 188 18.40 9.86 -6.09
CA ASN A 188 17.95 10.01 -7.49
C ASN A 188 16.62 9.30 -7.80
N CYS A 189 15.75 9.14 -6.82
CA CYS A 189 14.43 8.57 -7.04
C CYS A 189 13.55 9.50 -7.89
N GLN A 190 12.81 8.93 -8.85
CA GLN A 190 11.74 9.65 -9.52
C GLN A 190 10.49 9.69 -8.65
N VAL A 191 10.12 10.86 -8.15
CA VAL A 191 8.99 11.03 -7.24
C VAL A 191 7.75 11.50 -8.00
N TYR A 192 6.62 10.80 -7.79
CA TYR A 192 5.29 11.18 -8.28
C TYR A 192 4.33 11.35 -7.11
N SER A 193 3.92 12.59 -6.84
CA SER A 193 2.93 12.89 -5.80
C SER A 193 1.56 13.17 -6.42
N THR A 194 0.49 12.60 -5.85
CA THR A 194 -0.88 12.89 -6.27
C THR A 194 -1.26 14.35 -6.08
N GLN A 195 -0.61 15.08 -5.19
CA GLN A 195 -0.79 16.54 -5.04
C GLN A 195 -0.42 17.30 -6.31
N GLN A 196 0.64 16.86 -6.99
CA GLN A 196 1.19 17.52 -8.18
C GLN A 196 0.66 16.90 -9.47
N CYS A 197 0.60 15.57 -9.51
CA CYS A 197 0.32 14.81 -10.72
C CYS A 197 -1.16 14.43 -10.87
N GLY A 198 -2.00 14.62 -9.85
CA GLY A 198 -3.34 14.05 -9.83
C GLY A 198 -3.28 12.51 -9.79
N ALA A 199 -4.14 11.83 -10.54
CA ALA A 199 -4.11 10.38 -10.61
C ALA A 199 -2.86 9.89 -11.36
N VAL A 200 -2.15 8.94 -10.76
CA VAL A 200 -1.02 8.23 -11.37
C VAL A 200 -1.45 6.79 -11.65
N THR A 201 -1.35 6.38 -12.89
CA THR A 201 -1.67 5.01 -13.33
C THR A 201 -0.40 4.33 -13.80
N ILE A 202 -0.17 3.13 -13.32
CA ILE A 202 0.92 2.25 -13.75
C ILE A 202 0.31 1.00 -14.36
N GLN A 203 0.77 0.64 -15.54
CA GLN A 203 0.40 -0.59 -16.21
C GLN A 203 1.65 -1.38 -16.53
N SER A 204 1.56 -2.70 -16.46
CA SER A 204 2.65 -3.60 -16.81
C SER A 204 2.13 -4.80 -17.61
N ASP A 205 2.90 -5.21 -18.60
CA ASP A 205 2.75 -6.48 -19.33
C ASP A 205 3.72 -7.55 -18.80
N GLY A 206 4.36 -7.31 -17.66
CA GLY A 206 5.42 -8.13 -17.08
C GLY A 206 6.82 -7.84 -17.64
N LYS A 207 6.94 -7.13 -18.76
CA LYS A 207 8.23 -6.77 -19.39
C LYS A 207 8.45 -5.27 -19.40
N LYS A 208 7.40 -4.50 -19.70
CA LYS A 208 7.43 -3.03 -19.79
C LYS A 208 6.51 -2.40 -18.78
N LEU A 209 6.86 -1.18 -18.35
CA LEU A 209 6.05 -0.33 -17.52
C LEU A 209 5.55 0.87 -18.34
N PHE A 210 4.27 1.14 -18.21
CA PHE A 210 3.61 2.30 -18.81
C PHE A 210 3.08 3.19 -17.71
N PHE A 211 3.44 4.48 -17.76
CA PHE A 211 3.02 5.49 -16.81
C PHE A 211 2.10 6.48 -17.48
N SER A 212 0.96 6.76 -16.86
CA SER A 212 0.12 7.88 -17.24
C SER A 212 -0.24 8.72 -16.01
N ARG A 213 -0.38 10.03 -16.22
CA ARG A 213 -0.75 11.00 -15.22
C ARG A 213 -1.95 11.78 -15.71
N LYS A 214 -2.96 11.91 -14.87
CA LYS A 214 -4.09 12.79 -15.14
C LYS A 214 -3.94 14.01 -14.24
N CYS A 215 -3.20 15.01 -14.70
CA CYS A 215 -3.18 16.31 -14.04
C CYS A 215 -4.62 16.84 -14.00
N GLY A 216 -5.14 17.11 -12.82
CA GLY A 216 -6.43 17.80 -12.69
C GLY A 216 -6.31 19.11 -13.48
N GLY A 217 -7.18 19.34 -14.44
CA GLY A 217 -7.23 20.58 -15.20
C GLY A 217 -7.38 21.75 -14.22
N GLY A 218 -6.27 22.37 -13.89
CA GLY A 218 -6.21 23.73 -13.38
C GLY A 218 -6.27 24.61 -14.61
N GLY A 219 -7.28 25.47 -14.68
CA GLY A 219 -7.57 26.34 -15.79
C GLY A 219 -6.34 27.09 -16.28
N SER A 220 -6.32 27.25 -17.59
CA SER A 220 -5.57 28.29 -18.28
C SER A 220 -5.80 29.65 -17.60
N ASP A 221 -4.72 30.29 -17.21
CA ASP A 221 -4.52 31.74 -17.33
C ASP A 221 -3.12 31.99 -17.87
#